data_b1eb7577c6a043cf750ccdb5d574a414
#
_entry.id   b1eb7577c6a043cf750ccdb5d574a414
#
_cell.length_a   1.000
_cell.length_b   1.000
_cell.length_c   1.000
_cell.angle_alpha   90.00
_cell.angle_beta   90.00
_cell.angle_gamma   90.00
#
_symmetry.space_group_name_H-M   'P 1'
#
loop_
_entity.id
_entity.type
_entity.pdbx_description
1 polymer ?
#
loop_
_entity_poly.entity_id
_entity_poly.type
_entity_poly.pdbx_seq_one_letter_code
_entity_poly.pdbx_strand_id
1 'polypeptide(L)'
;MWYVIQVINGREDAMRERIERMVPESSMQELFYPQYQTEIKVHGEWVSTTKPLFPGYLICDTADPRAVQQYLLRMDDFARVLSQDGQFVPLAKEETQLIGSFTNRGDRVGP
;
A
#
# COMPACT_ATOMS: atom_id res chain seq x y z
N MET A 1 9.29 1.76 -9.89
CA MET A 1 8.54 0.49 -9.87
C MET A 1 7.74 0.37 -8.58
N TRP A 2 6.62 -0.27 -8.67
CA TRP A 2 5.76 -0.47 -7.51
C TRP A 2 6.04 -1.82 -6.86
N TYR A 3 6.17 -1.80 -5.54
CA TYR A 3 6.36 -2.99 -4.73
C TYR A 3 5.27 -3.04 -3.68
N VAL A 4 4.98 -4.23 -3.20
CA VAL A 4 3.96 -4.44 -2.17
C VAL A 4 4.64 -4.53 -0.81
N ILE A 5 4.09 -3.81 0.17
CA ILE A 5 4.53 -3.93 1.56
C ILE A 5 3.43 -4.64 2.33
N GLN A 6 3.77 -5.75 2.96
CA GLN A 6 2.85 -6.49 3.79
C GLN A 6 2.87 -5.94 5.20
N VAL A 7 1.69 -5.67 5.74
CA VAL A 7 1.51 -5.19 7.11
C VAL A 7 0.40 -5.99 7.78
N ILE A 8 0.15 -5.73 9.04
CA ILE A 8 -0.95 -6.40 9.75
C ILE A 8 -2.29 -5.86 9.24
N ASN A 9 -3.19 -6.76 8.89
CA ASN A 9 -4.53 -6.39 8.43
C ASN A 9 -5.24 -5.58 9.53
N GLY A 10 -5.81 -4.46 9.16
CA GLY A 10 -6.46 -3.55 10.09
C GLY A 10 -5.56 -2.40 10.55
N ARG A 11 -4.27 -2.46 10.25
CA ARG A 11 -3.32 -1.42 10.64
C ARG A 11 -2.71 -0.69 9.45
N GLU A 12 -3.31 -0.82 8.30
CA GLU A 12 -2.74 -0.29 7.06
C GLU A 12 -2.53 1.22 7.12
N ASP A 13 -3.54 1.99 7.56
CA ASP A 13 -3.43 3.45 7.64
C ASP A 13 -2.37 3.88 8.64
N ALA A 14 -2.37 3.28 9.82
CA ALA A 14 -1.40 3.61 10.85
C ALA A 14 0.02 3.30 10.38
N MET A 15 0.19 2.18 9.70
CA MET A 15 1.49 1.78 9.18
C MET A 15 1.93 2.67 8.03
N ARG A 16 1.00 3.09 7.17
CA ARG A 16 1.33 4.02 6.09
C ARG A 16 1.91 5.31 6.65
N GLU A 17 1.26 5.90 7.63
CA GLU A 17 1.76 7.12 8.25
C GLU A 17 3.14 6.92 8.88
N ARG A 18 3.32 5.79 9.56
CA ARG A 18 4.57 5.49 10.25
C ARG A 18 5.71 5.29 9.26
N ILE A 19 5.46 4.55 8.21
CA ILE A 19 6.47 4.30 7.17
C ILE A 19 6.84 5.58 6.44
N GLU A 20 5.86 6.43 6.16
CA GLU A 20 6.13 7.72 5.51
C GLU A 20 7.05 8.60 6.34
N ARG A 21 6.93 8.56 7.66
CA ARG A 21 7.81 9.33 8.54
C ARG A 21 9.21 8.74 8.61
N MET A 22 9.31 7.43 8.50
CA MET A 22 10.58 6.73 8.73
C MET A 22 11.43 6.65 7.46
N VAL A 23 10.81 6.42 6.32
CA VAL A 23 11.54 6.21 5.06
C VAL A 23 11.66 7.54 4.32
N PRO A 24 12.88 8.00 4.02
CA PRO A 24 13.07 9.27 3.34
C PRO A 24 12.60 9.21 1.88
N GLU A 25 12.24 10.37 1.35
CA GLU A 25 11.80 10.49 -0.04
C GLU A 25 12.85 10.03 -1.04
N SER A 26 14.11 10.13 -0.66
CA SER A 26 15.20 9.66 -1.52
C SER A 26 15.16 8.14 -1.72
N SER A 27 14.52 7.41 -0.82
CA SER A 27 14.42 5.96 -0.90
C SER A 27 13.05 5.48 -1.36
N MET A 28 12.02 6.30 -1.23
CA MET A 28 10.66 5.91 -1.60
C MET A 28 9.91 7.13 -2.08
N GLN A 29 9.50 7.13 -3.34
CA GLN A 29 8.84 8.27 -3.93
C GLN A 29 7.38 8.42 -3.49
N GLU A 30 6.72 7.29 -3.30
CA GLU A 30 5.29 7.30 -2.99
C GLU A 30 4.93 6.06 -2.18
N LEU A 31 4.01 6.23 -1.25
CA LEU A 31 3.44 5.12 -0.49
C LEU A 31 1.94 5.34 -0.41
N PHE A 32 1.15 4.33 -0.76
CA PHE A 32 -0.29 4.47 -0.69
C PHE A 32 -0.97 3.16 -0.33
N TYR A 33 -2.18 3.32 0.18
CA TYR A 33 -3.05 2.25 0.59
C TYR A 33 -4.20 2.16 -0.42
N PRO A 34 -4.13 1.22 -1.38
CA PRO A 34 -5.15 1.18 -2.44
C PRO A 34 -6.50 0.79 -1.85
N GLN A 35 -7.49 1.63 -2.14
CA GLN A 35 -8.84 1.44 -1.68
C GLN A 35 -9.82 1.65 -2.84
N TYR A 36 -11.01 1.13 -2.68
CA TYR A 36 -12.07 1.39 -3.66
C TYR A 36 -13.34 1.84 -2.93
N GLN A 37 -14.13 2.63 -3.64
CA GLN A 37 -15.38 3.14 -3.10
C GLN A 37 -16.51 2.19 -3.45
N THR A 38 -17.35 1.92 -2.48
CA THR A 38 -18.51 1.05 -2.66
C THR A 38 -19.65 1.55 -1.79
N GLU A 39 -20.80 0.92 -1.91
CA GLU A 39 -21.96 1.25 -1.09
C GLU A 39 -22.37 0.02 -0.29
N ILE A 40 -22.74 0.24 0.95
CA ILE A 40 -23.28 -0.78 1.82
C ILE A 40 -24.63 -0.34 2.35
N LYS A 41 -25.46 -1.31 2.72
CA LYS A 41 -26.76 -1.03 3.27
C LYS A 41 -26.69 -1.03 4.79
N VAL A 42 -27.02 0.12 5.39
CA VAL A 42 -27.00 0.30 6.84
C VAL A 42 -28.37 0.79 7.26
N HIS A 43 -29.04 0.03 8.11
CA HIS A 43 -30.38 0.38 8.59
C HIS A 43 -31.34 0.71 7.44
N GLY A 44 -31.26 -0.05 6.36
CA GLY A 44 -32.13 0.11 5.20
C GLY A 44 -31.73 1.20 4.22
N GLU A 45 -30.66 1.93 4.49
CA GLU A 45 -30.19 3.01 3.62
C GLU A 45 -28.84 2.67 3.03
N TRP A 46 -28.60 3.11 1.78
CA TRP A 46 -27.32 2.95 1.11
C TRP A 46 -26.36 4.03 1.56
N VAL A 47 -25.20 3.62 2.03
CA VAL A 47 -24.15 4.51 2.52
C VAL A 47 -22.88 4.24 1.76
N SER A 48 -22.26 5.33 1.26
CA SER A 48 -20.95 5.22 0.61
C SER A 48 -19.88 4.94 1.65
N THR A 49 -19.00 4.01 1.31
CA THR A 49 -17.87 3.66 2.16
C THR A 49 -16.67 3.27 1.29
N THR A 50 -15.50 3.27 1.88
CA THR A 50 -14.29 2.81 1.20
C THR A 50 -13.83 1.50 1.82
N LYS A 51 -13.30 0.63 0.99
CA LYS A 51 -12.76 -0.65 1.41
C LYS A 51 -11.37 -0.85 0.81
N PRO A 52 -10.49 -1.55 1.53
CA PRO A 52 -9.17 -1.82 0.98
C PRO A 52 -9.29 -2.73 -0.25
N LEU A 53 -8.49 -2.40 -1.26
CA LEU A 53 -8.40 -3.24 -2.45
C LEU A 53 -7.67 -4.54 -2.10
N PHE A 54 -6.63 -4.44 -1.28
CA PHE A 54 -5.84 -5.57 -0.81
C PHE A 54 -5.62 -5.44 0.70
N PRO A 55 -6.47 -6.06 1.53
CA PRO A 55 -6.29 -5.96 2.99
C PRO A 55 -4.95 -6.49 3.44
N GLY A 56 -4.26 -5.74 4.29
CA GLY A 56 -2.95 -6.12 4.79
C GLY A 56 -1.79 -5.73 3.91
N TYR A 57 -2.04 -4.94 2.85
CA TYR A 57 -0.99 -4.56 1.90
C TYR A 57 -1.00 -3.07 1.61
N LEU A 58 0.19 -2.50 1.50
CA LEU A 58 0.41 -1.16 0.98
C LEU A 58 1.22 -1.27 -0.29
N ILE A 59 1.23 -0.21 -1.08
CA ILE A 59 2.03 -0.17 -2.30
C ILE A 59 3.00 0.99 -2.20
N CYS A 60 4.27 0.73 -2.51
CA CYS A 60 5.28 1.78 -2.56
C CYS A 60 5.91 1.87 -3.94
N ASP A 61 6.18 3.11 -4.34
CA ASP A 61 6.92 3.37 -5.57
C ASP A 61 8.35 3.68 -5.18
N THR A 62 9.26 2.80 -5.56
CA THR A 62 10.68 2.95 -5.24
C THR A 62 11.55 2.33 -6.32
N ALA A 63 12.73 2.89 -6.47
CA ALA A 63 13.77 2.30 -7.29
C ALA A 63 14.69 1.40 -6.46
N ASP A 64 14.57 1.44 -5.13
CA ASP A 64 15.46 0.71 -4.24
C ASP A 64 14.67 0.01 -3.12
N PRO A 65 14.03 -1.12 -3.42
CA PRO A 65 13.25 -1.83 -2.41
C PRO A 65 14.10 -2.35 -1.26
N ARG A 66 15.39 -2.59 -1.49
CA ARG A 66 16.30 -3.05 -0.43
C ARG A 66 16.46 -1.98 0.64
N ALA A 67 16.62 -0.72 0.23
CA ALA A 67 16.71 0.38 1.18
C ALA A 67 15.43 0.53 1.98
N VAL A 68 14.27 0.44 1.31
CA VAL A 68 12.98 0.49 1.98
C VAL A 68 12.89 -0.63 3.02
N GLN A 69 13.23 -1.85 2.64
CA GLN A 69 13.17 -2.99 3.55
C GLN A 69 14.04 -2.77 4.79
N GLN A 70 15.21 -2.18 4.62
CA GLN A 70 16.10 -1.92 5.75
C GLN A 70 15.47 -0.96 6.76
N TYR A 71 14.77 0.06 6.30
CA TYR A 71 14.04 0.96 7.19
C TYR A 71 12.91 0.22 7.89
N LEU A 72 12.16 -0.62 7.16
CA LEU A 72 11.06 -1.36 7.74
C LEU A 72 11.51 -2.30 8.85
N LEU A 73 12.68 -2.90 8.67
CA LEU A 73 13.22 -3.83 9.67
C LEU A 73 13.59 -3.15 10.99
N ARG A 74 13.73 -1.83 11.01
CA ARG A 74 14.02 -1.07 12.22
C ARG A 74 12.77 -0.78 13.05
N MET A 75 11.60 -1.03 12.49
CA MET A 75 10.34 -0.78 13.16
C MET A 75 9.99 -1.97 14.05
N ASP A 76 9.32 -1.69 15.16
CA ASP A 76 8.82 -2.75 16.04
C ASP A 76 7.61 -3.46 15.43
N ASP A 77 6.86 -2.74 14.61
CA ASP A 77 5.69 -3.30 13.96
C ASP A 77 6.10 -4.18 12.78
N PHE A 78 5.24 -5.11 12.43
CA PHE A 78 5.47 -5.96 11.26
C PHE A 78 5.22 -5.16 9.99
N ALA A 79 6.25 -5.05 9.16
CA ALA A 79 6.16 -4.49 7.81
C ALA A 79 7.30 -5.08 6.98
N ARG A 80 6.96 -5.65 5.82
CA ARG A 80 7.95 -6.31 4.97
C ARG A 80 7.62 -6.06 3.51
N VAL A 81 8.64 -5.74 2.72
CA VAL A 81 8.48 -5.71 1.27
C VAL A 81 8.31 -7.16 0.78
N LEU A 82 7.32 -7.38 -0.04
CA LEU A 82 7.02 -8.71 -0.54
C LEU A 82 8.18 -9.23 -1.38
N SER A 83 8.60 -10.45 -1.09
CA SER A 83 9.71 -11.08 -1.78
C SER A 83 9.38 -12.53 -2.09
N GLN A 84 10.10 -13.08 -3.05
CA GLN A 84 9.98 -14.47 -3.45
C GLN A 84 11.38 -14.98 -3.71
N ASP A 85 11.73 -16.10 -3.08
CA ASP A 85 13.06 -16.72 -3.22
C ASP A 85 14.20 -15.73 -2.94
N GLY A 86 14.00 -14.89 -1.93
CA GLY A 86 15.01 -13.93 -1.50
C GLY A 86 15.12 -12.69 -2.37
N GLN A 87 14.24 -12.53 -3.35
CA GLN A 87 14.25 -11.37 -4.23
C GLN A 87 12.94 -10.59 -4.11
N PHE A 88 13.05 -9.26 -4.13
CA PHE A 88 11.87 -8.41 -4.13
C PHE A 88 11.18 -8.49 -5.48
N VAL A 89 9.85 -8.59 -5.45
CA VAL A 89 9.05 -8.80 -6.65
C VAL A 89 8.26 -7.53 -6.94
N PRO A 90 8.62 -6.79 -8.00
CA PRO A 90 7.82 -5.63 -8.39
C PRO A 90 6.50 -6.05 -9.01
N LEU A 91 5.52 -5.18 -8.92
CA LEU A 91 4.27 -5.39 -9.63
C LEU A 91 4.51 -5.30 -11.14
N ALA A 92 3.84 -6.16 -11.89
CA ALA A 92 3.91 -6.11 -13.34
C ALA A 92 3.25 -4.82 -13.84
N LYS A 93 3.61 -4.40 -15.04
CA LYS A 93 3.07 -3.17 -15.62
C LYS A 93 1.54 -3.21 -15.69
N GLU A 94 0.99 -4.34 -16.06
CA GLU A 94 -0.46 -4.53 -16.14
C GLU A 94 -1.12 -4.39 -14.78
N GLU A 95 -0.50 -4.93 -13.74
CA GLU A 95 -1.00 -4.82 -12.38
C GLU A 95 -0.96 -3.38 -11.90
N THR A 96 0.14 -2.69 -12.19
CA THR A 96 0.29 -1.28 -11.84
C THR A 96 -0.79 -0.42 -12.51
N GLN A 97 -1.06 -0.68 -13.78
CA GLN A 97 -2.09 0.06 -14.52
C GLN A 97 -3.48 -0.24 -13.97
N LEU A 98 -3.75 -1.49 -13.63
CA LEU A 98 -5.04 -1.88 -13.08
C LEU A 98 -5.30 -1.19 -11.74
N ILE A 99 -4.33 -1.21 -10.86
CA ILE A 99 -4.46 -0.56 -9.55
C ILE A 99 -4.62 0.95 -9.73
N GLY A 100 -3.86 1.54 -10.65
CA GLY A 100 -3.96 2.97 -10.93
C GLY A 100 -5.31 3.39 -11.46
N SER A 101 -6.05 2.48 -12.11
CA SER A 101 -7.39 2.79 -12.61
C SER A 101 -8.42 2.88 -11.49
N PHE A 102 -8.16 2.25 -10.34
CA PHE A 102 -9.04 2.33 -9.18
C PHE A 102 -8.67 3.47 -8.23
N THR A 103 -7.42 3.90 -8.25
CA THR A 103 -6.91 4.89 -7.31
C THR A 103 -6.29 6.06 -8.05
N ASN A 104 -6.13 7.19 -7.34
CA ASN A 104 -5.44 8.36 -7.87
C ASN A 104 -4.01 8.42 -7.33
N ARG A 105 -3.35 7.27 -7.25
CA ARG A 105 -1.98 7.20 -6.74
C ARG A 105 -1.84 7.96 -5.43
N GLY A 106 -1.86 7.31 -4.42
CA GLY A 106 -1.93 7.81 -3.09
C GLY A 106 -2.88 6.89 -2.39
N ASP A 107 -3.64 7.22 -1.54
CA ASP A 107 -4.58 6.34 -0.88
C ASP A 107 -6.02 6.66 -1.24
N ARG A 108 -6.20 7.34 -2.35
CA ARG A 108 -7.52 7.73 -2.79
C ARG A 108 -8.12 6.68 -3.70
N VAL A 109 -9.42 6.54 -3.58
CA VAL A 109 -10.18 5.67 -4.46
C VAL A 109 -10.49 6.44 -5.72
N GLY A 110 -10.36 5.78 -6.87
CA GLY A 110 -10.74 6.38 -8.13
C GLY A 110 -12.23 6.68 -8.17
N PRO A 111 -12.60 7.64 -8.96
CA PRO A 111 -14.00 8.04 -9.07
C PRO A 111 -14.87 6.95 -9.65
#